data_dfa19e086ea813c8278acaa13737b121
#
_entry.id   dfa19e086ea813c8278acaa13737b121
#
_cell.length_a   1.000
_cell.length_b   1.000
_cell.length_c   1.000
_cell.angle_alpha   90.00
_cell.angle_beta   90.00
_cell.angle_gamma   90.00
#
_symmetry.space_group_name_H-M   'P 1'
#
loop_
_entity.id
_entity.type
_entity.pdbx_description
1 polymer ?
#
loop_
_entity_poly.entity_id
_entity_poly.type
_entity_poly.pdbx_seq_one_letter_code
_entity_poly.pdbx_strand_id
1 'polypeptide(L)'
;MGGKWEALVSKNQRIFDKRVEGYCKEHPCHLLLLLIPSVALGAIISYLLIDLLFDISLGLVMLIFLAIVFIPPILYYAYWSSKLEHYKNEVRNEINAQQESNKKYISETLEKKKAAGFILTEHVADVADDWDILIDDHKKEFVVILSKFRTILEYAFDSLVDYEIYEDGRSIIKSTAENTAFADTLLYGKAGAAAAATAPKEVHEYCSDVHVTLVVNDMKRPQIIIPLISMETLKTSVEYKYAIETAKKITAMCAVIKANQTSKEVKEEKAKNTDSADQYGEISKIFELKEKGIITEEEFNMKKKQLLGL
;
A
#
# COMPACT_ATOMS: atom_id res chain seq x y z
N MET A 1 -10.82 -11.87 -10.40
CA MET A 1 -11.35 -10.48 -10.57
C MET A 1 -12.28 -10.04 -9.43
N GLY A 2 -13.02 -10.94 -8.75
CA GLY A 2 -13.92 -10.57 -7.63
C GLY A 2 -13.22 -9.87 -6.48
N GLY A 3 -12.13 -10.41 -5.97
CA GLY A 3 -11.47 -9.91 -4.76
C GLY A 3 -10.95 -8.46 -4.84
N LYS A 4 -10.45 -8.00 -6.01
CA LYS A 4 -10.03 -6.61 -6.19
C LYS A 4 -11.20 -5.64 -6.05
N TRP A 5 -12.33 -5.94 -6.67
CA TRP A 5 -13.53 -5.11 -6.58
C TRP A 5 -14.09 -5.05 -5.16
N GLU A 6 -14.19 -6.19 -4.49
CA GLU A 6 -14.67 -6.26 -3.11
C GLU A 6 -13.75 -5.48 -2.14
N ALA A 7 -12.43 -5.58 -2.33
CA ALA A 7 -11.46 -4.82 -1.55
C ALA A 7 -11.58 -3.30 -1.78
N LEU A 8 -11.81 -2.87 -3.04
CA LEU A 8 -12.04 -1.47 -3.38
C LEU A 8 -13.31 -0.95 -2.71
N VAL A 9 -14.42 -1.69 -2.82
CA VAL A 9 -15.70 -1.31 -2.19
C VAL A 9 -15.52 -1.21 -0.68
N SER A 10 -14.84 -2.17 -0.04
CA SER A 10 -14.56 -2.16 1.39
C SER A 10 -13.70 -0.95 1.81
N LYS A 11 -12.62 -0.65 1.07
CA LYS A 11 -11.75 0.51 1.31
C LYS A 11 -12.53 1.83 1.20
N ASN A 12 -13.27 2.02 0.11
CA ASN A 12 -14.05 3.24 -0.13
C ASN A 12 -15.16 3.41 0.92
N GLN A 13 -15.86 2.32 1.28
CA GLN A 13 -16.89 2.35 2.31
C GLN A 13 -16.32 2.79 3.66
N ARG A 14 -15.16 2.29 4.06
CA ARG A 14 -14.52 2.68 5.32
C ARG A 14 -14.09 4.14 5.35
N ILE A 15 -13.53 4.66 4.26
CA ILE A 15 -13.20 6.08 4.14
C ILE A 15 -14.47 6.92 4.29
N PHE A 16 -15.53 6.51 3.62
CA PHE A 16 -16.83 7.14 3.68
C PHE A 16 -17.39 7.13 5.10
N ASP A 17 -17.45 5.97 5.75
CA ASP A 17 -18.01 5.81 7.09
C ASP A 17 -17.25 6.65 8.13
N LYS A 18 -15.93 6.65 8.08
CA LYS A 18 -15.08 7.47 8.98
C LYS A 18 -15.33 8.96 8.82
N ARG A 19 -15.50 9.45 7.58
CA ARG A 19 -15.82 10.87 7.32
C ARG A 19 -17.21 11.23 7.82
N VAL A 20 -18.21 10.37 7.55
CA VAL A 20 -19.61 10.59 8.00
C VAL A 20 -19.69 10.53 9.52
N GLU A 21 -18.97 9.61 10.17
CA GLU A 21 -18.89 9.55 11.63
C GLU A 21 -18.27 10.83 12.21
N GLY A 22 -17.18 11.34 11.60
CA GLY A 22 -16.58 12.61 11.98
C GLY A 22 -17.57 13.76 11.89
N TYR A 23 -18.28 13.87 10.77
CA TYR A 23 -19.31 14.88 10.57
C TYR A 23 -20.43 14.79 11.62
N CYS A 24 -20.90 13.58 11.92
CA CYS A 24 -21.95 13.36 12.94
C CYS A 24 -21.46 13.72 14.37
N LYS A 25 -20.16 13.55 14.67
CA LYS A 25 -19.58 13.98 15.94
C LYS A 25 -19.50 15.49 16.07
N GLU A 26 -19.15 16.20 14.98
CA GLU A 26 -19.06 17.65 14.94
C GLU A 26 -20.46 18.31 14.86
N HIS A 27 -21.42 17.64 14.25
CA HIS A 27 -22.78 18.12 14.05
C HIS A 27 -23.82 17.15 14.61
N PRO A 28 -23.87 16.95 15.94
CA PRO A 28 -24.79 15.99 16.53
C PRO A 28 -26.24 16.40 16.34
N CYS A 29 -27.11 15.43 16.18
CA CYS A 29 -28.54 15.65 16.11
C CYS A 29 -29.10 15.88 17.53
N HIS A 30 -29.30 17.12 17.92
CA HIS A 30 -29.78 17.53 19.24
C HIS A 30 -31.31 17.39 19.38
N LEU A 31 -31.90 16.34 18.80
CA LEU A 31 -33.34 16.10 18.81
C LEU A 31 -33.95 16.11 20.24
N LEU A 32 -33.25 15.48 21.17
CA LEU A 32 -33.70 15.41 22.57
C LEU A 32 -33.72 16.79 23.25
N LEU A 33 -32.77 17.70 22.92
CA LEU A 33 -32.74 19.05 23.46
C LEU A 33 -33.88 19.92 22.98
N LEU A 34 -34.53 19.60 21.86
CA LEU A 34 -35.70 20.29 21.32
C LEU A 34 -37.01 19.73 21.91
N LEU A 35 -37.04 18.49 22.34
CA LEU A 35 -38.23 17.88 22.95
C LEU A 35 -38.58 18.53 24.29
N ILE A 36 -37.61 18.81 25.15
CA ILE A 36 -37.85 19.37 26.48
C ILE A 36 -38.55 20.74 26.39
N PRO A 37 -37.99 21.75 25.66
CA PRO A 37 -38.66 23.03 25.56
C PRO A 37 -39.99 22.98 24.78
N SER A 38 -40.15 22.10 23.79
CA SER A 38 -41.39 21.95 23.05
C SER A 38 -42.50 21.35 23.93
N VAL A 39 -42.22 20.41 24.80
CA VAL A 39 -43.17 19.88 25.77
C VAL A 39 -43.56 20.95 26.78
N ALA A 40 -42.60 21.69 27.33
CA ALA A 40 -42.89 22.81 28.26
C ALA A 40 -43.75 23.90 27.62
N LEU A 41 -43.39 24.30 26.39
CA LEU A 41 -44.17 25.31 25.64
C LEU A 41 -45.58 24.81 25.31
N GLY A 42 -45.71 23.57 24.90
CA GLY A 42 -47.00 22.90 24.64
C GLY A 42 -47.89 22.89 25.86
N ALA A 43 -47.36 22.55 27.06
CA ALA A 43 -48.09 22.53 28.32
C ALA A 43 -48.57 23.95 28.71
N ILE A 44 -47.69 24.96 28.57
CA ILE A 44 -48.05 26.39 28.87
C ILE A 44 -49.18 26.88 27.93
N ILE A 45 -49.07 26.64 26.62
CA ILE A 45 -50.09 27.03 25.65
C ILE A 45 -51.41 26.28 25.89
N SER A 46 -51.35 24.97 26.19
CA SER A 46 -52.54 24.20 26.49
C SER A 46 -53.26 24.72 27.73
N TYR A 47 -52.49 25.09 28.80
CA TYR A 47 -53.04 25.68 30.00
C TYR A 47 -53.74 27.02 29.72
N LEU A 48 -53.10 27.89 28.96
CA LEU A 48 -53.66 29.21 28.58
C LEU A 48 -54.93 29.06 27.70
N LEU A 49 -54.95 28.08 26.78
CA LEU A 49 -56.14 27.80 25.94
C LEU A 49 -57.31 27.26 26.73
N ILE A 50 -57.11 26.42 27.76
CA ILE A 50 -58.13 25.94 28.65
C ILE A 50 -58.78 27.08 29.45
N ASP A 51 -57.91 28.01 29.95
CA ASP A 51 -58.36 29.12 30.76
C ASP A 51 -59.06 30.26 29.95
N LEU A 52 -58.59 30.47 28.68
CA LEU A 52 -59.11 31.54 27.82
C LEU A 52 -60.37 31.13 27.08
N LEU A 53 -60.57 29.85 26.76
CA LEU A 53 -61.64 29.36 25.86
C LEU A 53 -62.39 28.18 26.53
N PHE A 54 -63.20 28.52 27.51
CA PHE A 54 -63.98 27.57 28.31
C PHE A 54 -64.91 26.62 27.52
N ASP A 55 -65.16 26.97 26.20
CA ASP A 55 -66.02 26.20 25.31
C ASP A 55 -65.30 25.33 24.27
N ILE A 56 -63.96 25.26 24.32
CA ILE A 56 -63.20 24.46 23.34
C ILE A 56 -63.20 22.97 23.81
N SER A 57 -63.53 22.08 22.87
CA SER A 57 -63.44 20.64 23.15
C SER A 57 -62.01 20.23 23.59
N LEU A 58 -61.92 19.48 24.64
CA LEU A 58 -60.63 18.94 25.16
C LEU A 58 -59.81 18.25 24.06
N GLY A 59 -60.45 17.65 23.06
CA GLY A 59 -59.81 17.04 21.90
C GLY A 59 -59.02 18.01 21.05
N LEU A 60 -59.51 19.22 20.83
CA LEU A 60 -58.78 20.29 20.04
C LEU A 60 -57.52 20.76 20.79
N VAL A 61 -57.62 20.97 22.09
CA VAL A 61 -56.50 21.33 22.95
C VAL A 61 -55.40 20.27 22.89
N MET A 62 -55.76 18.98 22.98
CA MET A 62 -54.82 17.86 22.85
C MET A 62 -54.15 17.83 21.48
N LEU A 63 -54.85 18.11 20.38
CA LEU A 63 -54.25 18.15 19.05
C LEU A 63 -53.25 19.29 18.91
N ILE A 64 -53.56 20.47 19.43
CA ILE A 64 -52.65 21.61 19.44
C ILE A 64 -51.40 21.30 20.26
N PHE A 65 -51.55 20.70 21.43
CA PHE A 65 -50.43 20.25 22.27
C PHE A 65 -49.51 19.27 21.51
N LEU A 66 -50.07 18.22 20.90
CA LEU A 66 -49.33 17.27 20.10
C LEU A 66 -48.60 17.92 18.92
N ALA A 67 -49.25 18.86 18.23
CA ALA A 67 -48.62 19.59 17.14
C ALA A 67 -47.40 20.40 17.58
N ILE A 68 -47.50 21.12 18.70
CA ILE A 68 -46.40 21.93 19.26
C ILE A 68 -45.25 21.06 19.74
N VAL A 69 -45.54 19.89 20.32
CA VAL A 69 -44.52 18.99 20.85
C VAL A 69 -43.79 18.27 19.74
N PHE A 70 -44.46 17.78 18.70
CA PHE A 70 -43.89 16.87 17.71
C PHE A 70 -43.46 17.55 16.37
N ILE A 71 -44.11 18.61 15.94
CA ILE A 71 -43.78 19.25 14.64
C ILE A 71 -42.35 19.82 14.65
N PRO A 72 -41.91 20.65 15.63
CA PRO A 72 -40.57 21.23 15.59
C PRO A 72 -39.43 20.18 15.60
N PRO A 73 -39.46 19.13 16.44
CA PRO A 73 -38.48 18.06 16.38
C PRO A 73 -38.46 17.30 15.06
N ILE A 74 -39.62 17.04 14.47
CA ILE A 74 -39.72 16.37 13.16
C ILE A 74 -39.11 17.25 12.05
N LEU A 75 -39.43 18.55 12.01
CA LEU A 75 -38.85 19.46 11.04
C LEU A 75 -37.33 19.61 11.21
N TYR A 76 -36.86 19.69 12.46
CA TYR A 76 -35.43 19.72 12.74
C TYR A 76 -34.74 18.43 12.28
N TYR A 77 -35.32 17.27 12.57
CA TYR A 77 -34.77 16.00 12.11
C TYR A 77 -34.72 15.90 10.59
N ALA A 78 -35.79 16.32 9.90
CA ALA A 78 -35.85 16.37 8.44
C ALA A 78 -34.76 17.29 7.86
N TYR A 79 -34.57 18.46 8.46
CA TYR A 79 -33.50 19.39 8.08
C TYR A 79 -32.12 18.78 8.30
N TRP A 80 -31.87 18.21 9.48
CA TRP A 80 -30.59 17.57 9.81
C TRP A 80 -30.29 16.37 8.90
N SER A 81 -31.28 15.51 8.67
CA SER A 81 -31.11 14.34 7.78
C SER A 81 -30.83 14.76 6.34
N SER A 82 -31.49 15.82 5.85
CA SER A 82 -31.22 16.37 4.53
C SER A 82 -29.78 16.91 4.41
N LYS A 83 -29.28 17.63 5.42
CA LYS A 83 -27.89 18.06 5.48
C LYS A 83 -26.90 16.88 5.48
N LEU A 84 -27.21 15.87 6.27
CA LEU A 84 -26.37 14.66 6.33
C LEU A 84 -26.31 13.94 4.99
N GLU A 85 -27.45 13.81 4.30
CA GLU A 85 -27.50 13.20 2.96
C GLU A 85 -26.74 14.04 1.92
N HIS A 86 -26.83 15.36 1.98
CA HIS A 86 -26.03 16.23 1.13
C HIS A 86 -24.53 15.99 1.36
N TYR A 87 -24.08 15.97 2.62
CA TYR A 87 -22.69 15.71 2.97
C TYR A 87 -22.22 14.30 2.52
N LYS A 88 -23.06 13.28 2.71
CA LYS A 88 -22.76 11.92 2.23
C LYS A 88 -22.55 11.88 0.71
N ASN A 89 -23.38 12.58 -0.04
CA ASN A 89 -23.25 12.66 -1.49
C ASN A 89 -21.98 13.42 -1.91
N GLU A 90 -21.65 14.50 -1.21
CA GLU A 90 -20.41 15.26 -1.43
C GLU A 90 -19.18 14.37 -1.20
N VAL A 91 -19.09 13.68 -0.06
CA VAL A 91 -17.98 12.74 0.25
C VAL A 91 -17.86 11.63 -0.80
N ARG A 92 -19.01 11.07 -1.24
CA ARG A 92 -19.01 10.03 -2.28
C ARG A 92 -18.47 10.57 -3.61
N ASN A 93 -18.88 11.76 -3.99
CA ASN A 93 -18.43 12.42 -5.22
C ASN A 93 -16.93 12.74 -5.15
N GLU A 94 -16.42 13.20 -4.01
CA GLU A 94 -15.00 13.45 -3.81
C GLU A 94 -14.16 12.17 -3.93
N ILE A 95 -14.59 11.06 -3.30
CA ILE A 95 -13.90 9.77 -3.39
C ILE A 95 -13.83 9.30 -4.85
N ASN A 96 -14.95 9.36 -5.57
CA ASN A 96 -15.02 8.96 -6.98
C ASN A 96 -14.15 9.87 -7.87
N ALA A 97 -14.23 11.20 -7.68
CA ALA A 97 -13.44 12.15 -8.43
C ALA A 97 -11.93 11.97 -8.20
N GLN A 98 -11.52 11.70 -6.96
CA GLN A 98 -10.12 11.42 -6.64
C GLN A 98 -9.64 10.15 -7.33
N GLN A 99 -10.43 9.09 -7.29
CA GLN A 99 -10.11 7.82 -7.95
C GLN A 99 -10.00 7.98 -9.47
N GLU A 100 -10.96 8.64 -10.11
CA GLU A 100 -10.90 8.92 -11.56
C GLU A 100 -9.67 9.77 -11.93
N SER A 101 -9.36 10.78 -11.11
CA SER A 101 -8.16 11.61 -11.29
C SER A 101 -6.87 10.80 -11.16
N ASN A 102 -6.78 9.88 -10.20
CA ASN A 102 -5.64 8.99 -10.02
C ASN A 102 -5.49 8.05 -11.22
N LYS A 103 -6.57 7.38 -11.61
CA LYS A 103 -6.60 6.47 -12.75
C LYS A 103 -6.16 7.17 -14.05
N LYS A 104 -6.65 8.38 -14.29
CA LYS A 104 -6.24 9.19 -15.44
C LYS A 104 -4.74 9.50 -15.40
N TYR A 105 -4.22 9.91 -14.25
CA TYR A 105 -2.79 10.20 -14.08
C TYR A 105 -1.91 8.97 -14.36
N ILE A 106 -2.30 7.80 -13.85
CA ILE A 106 -1.60 6.53 -14.10
C ILE A 106 -1.62 6.19 -15.59
N SER A 107 -2.80 6.27 -16.24
CA SER A 107 -2.92 5.94 -17.66
C SER A 107 -2.10 6.87 -18.55
N GLU A 108 -2.12 8.18 -18.30
CA GLU A 108 -1.30 9.15 -19.02
C GLU A 108 0.20 8.92 -18.83
N THR A 109 0.60 8.55 -17.60
CA THR A 109 2.00 8.24 -17.28
C THR A 109 2.44 6.96 -18.00
N LEU A 110 1.61 5.93 -18.00
CA LEU A 110 1.89 4.67 -18.70
C LEU A 110 2.03 4.88 -20.22
N GLU A 111 1.14 5.67 -20.82
CA GLU A 111 1.23 6.00 -22.27
C GLU A 111 2.52 6.78 -22.59
N LYS A 112 2.89 7.77 -21.78
CA LYS A 112 4.16 8.49 -21.93
C LYS A 112 5.36 7.56 -21.83
N LYS A 113 5.33 6.59 -20.89
CA LYS A 113 6.39 5.60 -20.72
C LYS A 113 6.49 4.65 -21.91
N LYS A 114 5.37 4.15 -22.41
CA LYS A 114 5.33 3.32 -23.62
C LYS A 114 5.89 4.08 -24.84
N ALA A 115 5.52 5.36 -25.00
CA ALA A 115 6.04 6.20 -26.07
C ALA A 115 7.56 6.42 -25.96
N ALA A 116 8.13 6.42 -24.72
CA ALA A 116 9.57 6.45 -24.47
C ALA A 116 10.25 5.06 -24.61
N GLY A 117 9.52 4.05 -25.09
CA GLY A 117 10.03 2.71 -25.33
C GLY A 117 10.09 1.83 -24.08
N PHE A 118 9.31 2.12 -23.03
CA PHE A 118 9.12 1.23 -21.87
C PHE A 118 8.21 0.08 -22.26
N ILE A 119 8.65 -1.16 -22.06
CA ILE A 119 7.91 -2.38 -22.34
C ILE A 119 7.36 -2.94 -21.03
N LEU A 120 6.07 -2.78 -20.80
CA LEU A 120 5.43 -3.27 -19.58
C LEU A 120 5.42 -4.80 -19.56
N THR A 121 6.23 -5.42 -18.70
CA THR A 121 6.29 -6.88 -18.51
C THR A 121 5.48 -7.33 -17.33
N GLU A 122 5.51 -6.59 -16.22
CA GLU A 122 4.74 -6.86 -15.03
C GLU A 122 4.12 -5.58 -14.46
N HIS A 123 2.96 -5.74 -13.81
CA HIS A 123 2.20 -4.64 -13.25
C HIS A 123 1.54 -5.04 -11.93
N VAL A 124 1.73 -4.21 -10.90
CA VAL A 124 1.00 -4.28 -9.64
C VAL A 124 0.41 -2.91 -9.33
N ALA A 125 -0.89 -2.89 -9.11
CA ALA A 125 -1.65 -1.68 -8.85
C ALA A 125 -2.36 -1.74 -7.50
N ASP A 126 -2.53 -0.59 -6.86
CA ASP A 126 -3.47 -0.45 -5.74
C ASP A 126 -4.92 -0.66 -6.21
N VAL A 127 -5.78 -1.01 -5.27
CA VAL A 127 -7.22 -1.19 -5.54
C VAL A 127 -7.93 0.14 -5.89
N ALA A 128 -7.47 1.26 -5.29
CA ALA A 128 -8.03 2.60 -5.46
C ALA A 128 -7.18 3.49 -6.38
N ASP A 129 -6.23 2.89 -7.12
CA ASP A 129 -5.31 3.60 -8.00
C ASP A 129 -4.48 4.68 -7.26
N ASP A 130 -4.18 4.48 -5.97
CA ASP A 130 -3.35 5.40 -5.18
C ASP A 130 -1.87 5.28 -5.53
N TRP A 131 -1.44 4.09 -5.99
CA TRP A 131 -0.09 3.82 -6.48
C TRP A 131 -0.09 2.66 -7.49
N ASP A 132 0.95 2.64 -8.34
CA ASP A 132 1.24 1.60 -9.31
C ASP A 132 2.73 1.28 -9.35
N ILE A 133 3.07 0.00 -9.56
CA ILE A 133 4.42 -0.47 -9.85
C ILE A 133 4.42 -1.08 -11.24
N LEU A 134 5.26 -0.53 -12.12
CA LEU A 134 5.45 -0.99 -13.48
C LEU A 134 6.86 -1.57 -13.62
N ILE A 135 7.01 -2.68 -14.30
CA ILE A 135 8.30 -3.33 -14.52
C ILE A 135 8.54 -3.51 -16.03
N ASP A 136 9.74 -3.14 -16.46
CA ASP A 136 10.31 -3.44 -17.76
C ASP A 136 11.51 -4.38 -17.57
N ASP A 137 11.29 -5.68 -17.81
CA ASP A 137 12.35 -6.69 -17.70
C ASP A 137 13.38 -6.61 -18.83
N HIS A 138 13.04 -5.98 -19.98
CA HIS A 138 13.96 -5.79 -21.09
C HIS A 138 14.98 -4.70 -20.78
N LYS A 139 14.52 -3.54 -20.25
CA LYS A 139 15.39 -2.44 -19.84
C LYS A 139 15.97 -2.62 -18.45
N LYS A 140 15.47 -3.61 -17.68
CA LYS A 140 15.84 -3.82 -16.28
C LYS A 140 15.56 -2.59 -15.41
N GLU A 141 14.38 -2.02 -15.61
CA GLU A 141 13.89 -0.83 -14.92
C GLU A 141 12.56 -1.10 -14.23
N PHE A 142 12.33 -0.44 -13.10
CA PHE A 142 11.02 -0.39 -12.48
C PHE A 142 10.59 1.06 -12.19
N VAL A 143 9.30 1.30 -12.28
CA VAL A 143 8.70 2.62 -12.05
C VAL A 143 7.64 2.48 -10.97
N VAL A 144 7.74 3.32 -9.94
CA VAL A 144 6.71 3.44 -8.90
C VAL A 144 5.99 4.76 -9.12
N ILE A 145 4.69 4.68 -9.37
CA ILE A 145 3.80 5.83 -9.53
C ILE A 145 3.02 6.00 -8.23
N LEU A 146 3.21 7.11 -7.55
CA LEU A 146 2.44 7.51 -6.37
C LEU A 146 1.43 8.55 -6.82
N SER A 147 0.27 8.12 -7.31
CA SER A 147 -0.71 8.97 -7.97
C SER A 147 -1.33 10.00 -7.03
N LYS A 148 -1.53 9.67 -5.77
CA LYS A 148 -1.97 10.60 -4.73
C LYS A 148 -1.04 11.80 -4.56
N PHE A 149 0.27 11.60 -4.73
CA PHE A 149 1.32 12.63 -4.60
C PHE A 149 1.81 13.16 -5.95
N ARG A 150 1.22 12.70 -7.06
CA ARG A 150 1.65 13.04 -8.44
C ARG A 150 3.16 12.85 -8.64
N THR A 151 3.72 11.79 -8.06
CA THR A 151 5.14 11.50 -8.05
C THR A 151 5.42 10.23 -8.85
N ILE A 152 6.43 10.29 -9.73
CA ILE A 152 6.93 9.15 -10.50
C ILE A 152 8.36 8.91 -10.06
N LEU A 153 8.68 7.69 -9.71
CA LEU A 153 10.00 7.23 -9.26
C LEU A 153 10.48 6.15 -10.22
N GLU A 154 11.64 6.36 -10.81
CA GLU A 154 12.21 5.51 -11.84
C GLU A 154 13.56 5.01 -11.38
N TYR A 155 13.74 3.70 -11.39
CA TYR A 155 14.97 3.08 -10.92
C TYR A 155 15.36 1.90 -11.83
N ALA A 156 16.64 1.75 -12.04
CA ALA A 156 17.19 0.51 -12.59
C ALA A 156 17.07 -0.61 -11.55
N PHE A 157 17.03 -1.86 -12.00
CA PHE A 157 16.97 -3.00 -11.08
C PHE A 157 18.13 -2.99 -10.09
N ASP A 158 19.34 -2.62 -10.54
CA ASP A 158 20.54 -2.57 -9.71
C ASP A 158 20.46 -1.56 -8.55
N SER A 159 19.51 -0.63 -8.62
CA SER A 159 19.24 0.32 -7.52
C SER A 159 18.47 -0.29 -6.37
N LEU A 160 17.80 -1.45 -6.54
CA LEU A 160 17.06 -2.11 -5.48
C LEU A 160 18.02 -2.82 -4.51
N VAL A 161 18.14 -2.29 -3.30
CA VAL A 161 19.02 -2.83 -2.26
C VAL A 161 18.29 -3.86 -1.40
N ASP A 162 17.07 -3.51 -0.94
CA ASP A 162 16.29 -4.35 -0.02
C ASP A 162 14.79 -4.07 -0.11
N TYR A 163 13.99 -4.94 0.50
CA TYR A 163 12.56 -4.76 0.61
C TYR A 163 12.03 -5.42 1.90
N GLU A 164 11.04 -4.79 2.52
CA GLU A 164 10.43 -5.27 3.75
C GLU A 164 8.91 -5.06 3.72
N ILE A 165 8.15 -5.96 4.35
CA ILE A 165 6.74 -5.77 4.66
C ILE A 165 6.61 -5.39 6.13
N TYR A 166 5.90 -4.32 6.40
CA TYR A 166 5.55 -3.86 7.75
C TYR A 166 4.06 -4.02 8.01
N GLU A 167 3.74 -4.43 9.24
CA GLU A 167 2.40 -4.47 9.79
C GLU A 167 2.43 -3.87 11.19
N ASP A 168 1.68 -2.78 11.42
CA ASP A 168 1.61 -2.04 12.68
C ASP A 168 2.99 -1.75 13.29
N GLY A 169 3.93 -1.29 12.44
CA GLY A 169 5.30 -0.94 12.82
C GLY A 169 6.24 -2.13 13.07
N ARG A 170 5.81 -3.36 12.81
CA ARG A 170 6.64 -4.56 12.90
C ARG A 170 6.97 -5.08 11.50
N SER A 171 8.24 -5.32 11.23
CA SER A 171 8.63 -6.00 9.99
C SER A 171 8.24 -7.47 10.06
N ILE A 172 7.38 -7.90 9.12
CA ILE A 172 6.95 -9.30 9.01
C ILE A 172 7.72 -10.09 7.95
N ILE A 173 8.34 -9.42 7.00
CA ILE A 173 9.21 -10.04 5.99
C ILE A 173 10.39 -9.12 5.73
N LYS A 174 11.62 -9.68 5.81
CA LYS A 174 12.88 -9.03 5.46
C LYS A 174 13.61 -9.81 4.39
N SER A 175 14.21 -9.12 3.44
CA SER A 175 14.96 -9.76 2.35
C SER A 175 16.42 -10.03 2.68
N THR A 176 16.85 -9.95 3.94
CA THR A 176 18.24 -10.27 4.30
C THR A 176 18.61 -11.67 3.80
N ALA A 177 19.79 -11.79 3.20
CA ALA A 177 20.29 -13.00 2.51
C ALA A 177 20.27 -14.29 3.35
N GLU A 178 20.07 -14.18 4.67
CA GLU A 178 19.93 -15.30 5.60
C GLU A 178 18.50 -15.87 5.67
N ASN A 179 17.50 -15.22 5.08
CA ASN A 179 16.09 -15.60 5.22
C ASN A 179 15.39 -16.02 3.90
N THR A 180 16.14 -16.50 2.91
CA THR A 180 15.53 -17.13 1.71
C THR A 180 14.62 -18.30 2.08
N ALA A 181 14.92 -19.03 3.16
CA ALA A 181 14.06 -20.09 3.70
C ALA A 181 12.71 -19.58 4.23
N PHE A 182 12.62 -18.32 4.67
CA PHE A 182 11.38 -17.74 5.19
C PHE A 182 10.45 -17.21 4.06
N ALA A 183 11.03 -16.67 3.00
CA ALA A 183 10.29 -16.30 1.80
C ALA A 183 9.66 -17.53 1.11
N ASP A 184 10.41 -18.64 1.03
CA ASP A 184 9.91 -19.93 0.54
C ASP A 184 8.78 -20.48 1.42
N THR A 185 8.84 -20.26 2.72
CA THR A 185 7.85 -20.75 3.68
C THR A 185 6.52 -19.99 3.60
N LEU A 186 6.56 -18.70 3.32
CA LEU A 186 5.36 -17.86 3.13
C LEU A 186 4.72 -18.05 1.75
N LEU A 187 5.53 -18.33 0.73
CA LEU A 187 5.06 -18.64 -0.62
C LEU A 187 4.48 -20.05 -0.73
N TYR A 188 4.97 -21.04 0.04
CA TYR A 188 4.61 -22.45 -0.08
C TYR A 188 3.92 -23.06 1.16
N GLY A 189 3.49 -22.25 2.13
CA GLY A 189 2.50 -22.57 3.16
C GLY A 189 2.61 -23.94 3.86
N LYS A 190 3.48 -24.12 4.82
CA LYS A 190 3.32 -25.00 6.01
C LYS A 190 4.41 -24.85 7.07
N ALA A 191 5.56 -24.29 6.76
CA ALA A 191 6.66 -24.12 7.74
C ALA A 191 6.62 -22.75 8.47
N GLY A 192 5.93 -21.71 7.94
CA GLY A 192 5.75 -20.41 8.61
C GLY A 192 4.96 -20.47 9.92
N ALA A 193 4.16 -21.53 10.10
CA ALA A 193 3.42 -21.75 11.34
C ALA A 193 4.30 -22.11 12.54
N ALA A 194 5.47 -22.72 12.33
CA ALA A 194 6.34 -23.19 13.41
C ALA A 194 7.23 -22.08 13.99
N ALA A 195 7.70 -21.12 13.16
CA ALA A 195 8.49 -19.99 13.63
C ALA A 195 7.64 -18.91 14.35
N ALA A 196 6.35 -18.82 14.04
CA ALA A 196 5.40 -17.94 14.71
C ALA A 196 4.89 -18.48 16.07
N ALA A 197 5.19 -19.72 16.41
CA ALA A 197 4.67 -20.39 17.60
C ALA A 197 5.39 -20.02 18.91
N THR A 198 6.54 -19.33 18.86
CA THR A 198 7.37 -19.01 20.03
C THR A 198 7.28 -17.58 20.54
N ALA A 199 6.57 -16.68 19.83
CA ALA A 199 6.28 -15.34 20.32
C ALA A 199 4.87 -15.30 20.95
N PRO A 200 4.64 -14.61 22.11
CA PRO A 200 3.31 -14.45 22.64
C PRO A 200 2.47 -13.70 21.59
N LYS A 201 1.52 -14.41 21.00
CA LYS A 201 0.57 -13.86 20.01
C LYS A 201 -0.46 -13.03 20.76
N GLU A 202 -0.21 -11.73 20.91
CA GLU A 202 -1.33 -10.81 20.96
C GLU A 202 -1.98 -10.86 19.56
N VAL A 203 -3.08 -11.58 19.48
CA VAL A 203 -3.90 -11.64 18.25
C VAL A 203 -4.65 -10.32 18.18
N HIS A 204 -4.02 -9.28 17.65
CA HIS A 204 -4.75 -8.07 17.30
C HIS A 204 -5.72 -8.43 16.18
N GLU A 205 -7.01 -8.32 16.46
CA GLU A 205 -8.09 -8.56 15.51
C GLU A 205 -8.09 -7.50 14.40
N TYR A 206 -7.54 -6.33 14.68
CA TYR A 206 -7.42 -5.17 13.79
C TYR A 206 -5.96 -4.91 13.42
N CYS A 207 -5.80 -4.31 12.25
CA CYS A 207 -4.54 -3.78 11.74
C CYS A 207 -4.77 -2.36 11.24
N SER A 208 -3.89 -1.44 11.58
CA SER A 208 -4.02 -0.02 11.24
C SER A 208 -3.09 0.42 10.10
N ASP A 209 -1.98 -0.30 9.91
CA ASP A 209 -0.97 0.01 8.90
C ASP A 209 -0.37 -1.26 8.31
N VAL A 210 -0.43 -1.37 6.99
CA VAL A 210 0.36 -2.34 6.21
C VAL A 210 0.99 -1.60 5.06
N HIS A 211 2.30 -1.70 4.94
CA HIS A 211 3.03 -1.14 3.82
C HIS A 211 4.22 -2.00 3.41
N VAL A 212 4.64 -1.85 2.17
CA VAL A 212 5.89 -2.40 1.66
C VAL A 212 6.90 -1.26 1.57
N THR A 213 8.08 -1.46 2.13
CA THR A 213 9.20 -0.54 1.99
C THR A 213 10.20 -1.12 1.00
N LEU A 214 10.51 -0.39 -0.06
CA LEU A 214 11.60 -0.68 -0.97
C LEU A 214 12.80 0.20 -0.59
N VAL A 215 13.94 -0.41 -0.33
CA VAL A 215 15.20 0.31 -0.10
C VAL A 215 15.95 0.40 -1.41
N VAL A 216 16.26 1.61 -1.83
CA VAL A 216 16.95 1.88 -3.10
C VAL A 216 18.24 2.64 -2.87
N ASN A 217 19.22 2.45 -3.76
CA ASN A 217 20.50 3.17 -3.72
C ASN A 217 20.34 4.59 -4.29
N ASP A 218 19.56 5.41 -3.58
CA ASP A 218 19.35 6.83 -3.88
C ASP A 218 19.51 7.65 -2.60
N MET A 219 20.57 8.46 -2.52
CA MET A 219 20.85 9.28 -1.33
C MET A 219 19.74 10.30 -1.01
N LYS A 220 18.98 10.73 -2.02
CA LYS A 220 17.89 11.70 -1.82
C LYS A 220 16.62 11.02 -1.31
N ARG A 221 16.38 9.78 -1.71
CA ARG A 221 15.20 8.99 -1.35
C ARG A 221 15.57 7.52 -1.19
N PRO A 222 16.24 7.16 -0.07
CA PRO A 222 16.72 5.80 0.14
C PRO A 222 15.60 4.78 0.37
N GLN A 223 14.38 5.25 0.65
CA GLN A 223 13.22 4.40 0.91
C GLN A 223 11.99 4.87 0.13
N ILE A 224 11.27 3.91 -0.43
CA ILE A 224 9.98 4.10 -1.08
C ILE A 224 8.95 3.31 -0.27
N ILE A 225 7.99 4.01 0.32
CA ILE A 225 6.92 3.40 1.11
C ILE A 225 5.68 3.26 0.21
N ILE A 226 5.20 2.04 0.06
CA ILE A 226 4.02 1.67 -0.72
C ILE A 226 2.92 1.30 0.26
N PRO A 227 1.97 2.19 0.56
CA PRO A 227 0.92 1.95 1.53
C PRO A 227 -0.13 0.99 0.96
N LEU A 228 -0.51 -0.03 1.72
CA LEU A 228 -1.55 -1.00 1.37
C LEU A 228 -2.77 -0.82 2.27
N ILE A 229 -2.55 -0.66 3.59
CA ILE A 229 -3.55 -0.30 4.57
C ILE A 229 -3.03 0.90 5.35
N SER A 230 -3.87 1.93 5.50
CA SER A 230 -3.55 3.15 6.26
C SER A 230 -4.67 3.57 7.22
N MET A 231 -5.59 2.64 7.50
CA MET A 231 -6.70 2.83 8.46
C MET A 231 -7.02 1.51 9.13
N GLU A 232 -7.56 1.59 10.34
CA GLU A 232 -7.98 0.43 11.13
C GLU A 232 -8.87 -0.52 10.31
N THR A 233 -8.44 -1.76 10.16
CA THR A 233 -9.01 -2.77 9.28
C THR A 233 -9.06 -4.11 10.01
N LEU A 234 -10.16 -4.83 9.92
CA LEU A 234 -10.28 -6.21 10.43
C LEU A 234 -9.36 -7.14 9.64
N LYS A 235 -8.53 -7.94 10.31
CA LYS A 235 -7.65 -8.93 9.67
C LYS A 235 -8.40 -10.05 8.94
N THR A 236 -9.67 -10.24 9.26
CA THR A 236 -10.56 -11.18 8.55
C THR A 236 -11.19 -10.59 7.29
N SER A 237 -11.09 -9.27 7.08
CA SER A 237 -11.70 -8.58 5.95
C SER A 237 -11.09 -8.97 4.60
N VAL A 238 -11.86 -8.79 3.53
CA VAL A 238 -11.39 -8.98 2.15
C VAL A 238 -10.27 -8.02 1.81
N GLU A 239 -10.36 -6.79 2.31
CA GLU A 239 -9.35 -5.75 2.09
C GLU A 239 -7.99 -6.11 2.71
N TYR A 240 -7.96 -6.59 3.95
CA TYR A 240 -6.71 -7.03 4.58
C TYR A 240 -6.09 -8.20 3.82
N LYS A 241 -6.89 -9.22 3.46
CA LYS A 241 -6.43 -10.36 2.68
C LYS A 241 -5.83 -9.92 1.33
N TYR A 242 -6.52 -9.02 0.63
CA TYR A 242 -6.04 -8.47 -0.64
C TYR A 242 -4.75 -7.67 -0.47
N ALA A 243 -4.64 -6.85 0.59
CA ALA A 243 -3.44 -6.08 0.90
C ALA A 243 -2.23 -7.00 1.14
N ILE A 244 -2.39 -8.07 1.93
CA ILE A 244 -1.33 -9.04 2.19
C ILE A 244 -0.95 -9.83 0.92
N GLU A 245 -1.90 -10.21 0.08
CA GLU A 245 -1.62 -10.85 -1.21
C GLU A 245 -0.84 -9.90 -2.13
N THR A 246 -1.22 -8.63 -2.17
CA THR A 246 -0.53 -7.60 -2.95
C THR A 246 0.89 -7.36 -2.42
N ALA A 247 1.07 -7.29 -1.08
CA ALA A 247 2.39 -7.20 -0.47
C ALA A 247 3.30 -8.37 -0.88
N LYS A 248 2.77 -9.60 -0.83
CA LYS A 248 3.49 -10.81 -1.27
C LYS A 248 3.85 -10.74 -2.75
N LYS A 249 2.94 -10.26 -3.61
CA LYS A 249 3.23 -10.09 -5.03
C LYS A 249 4.37 -9.11 -5.27
N ILE A 250 4.37 -7.95 -4.60
CA ILE A 250 5.44 -6.96 -4.69
C ILE A 250 6.77 -7.56 -4.24
N THR A 251 6.80 -8.22 -3.08
CA THR A 251 8.04 -8.80 -2.55
C THR A 251 8.57 -9.95 -3.41
N ALA A 252 7.71 -10.77 -3.99
CA ALA A 252 8.11 -11.80 -4.94
C ALA A 252 8.78 -11.20 -6.19
N MET A 253 8.22 -10.10 -6.75
CA MET A 253 8.84 -9.37 -7.86
C MET A 253 10.21 -8.80 -7.47
N CYS A 254 10.33 -8.19 -6.29
CA CYS A 254 11.59 -7.68 -5.77
C CYS A 254 12.63 -8.81 -5.57
N ALA A 255 12.20 -9.98 -5.10
CA ALA A 255 13.06 -11.15 -4.95
C ALA A 255 13.64 -11.61 -6.31
N VAL A 256 12.82 -11.65 -7.36
CA VAL A 256 13.28 -11.98 -8.73
C VAL A 256 14.28 -10.95 -9.24
N ILE A 257 14.01 -9.65 -9.02
CA ILE A 257 14.96 -8.57 -9.38
C ILE A 257 16.30 -8.80 -8.69
N LYS A 258 16.33 -9.06 -7.38
CA LYS A 258 17.58 -9.31 -6.61
C LYS A 258 18.30 -10.58 -7.05
N ALA A 259 17.58 -11.66 -7.30
CA ALA A 259 18.20 -12.92 -7.78
C ALA A 259 18.92 -12.73 -9.13
N ASN A 260 18.34 -11.92 -10.01
CA ASN A 260 18.95 -11.56 -11.29
C ASN A 260 20.22 -10.70 -11.13
N GLN A 261 20.30 -9.81 -10.13
CA GLN A 261 21.50 -9.04 -9.79
C GLN A 261 22.63 -9.97 -9.34
N THR A 262 22.37 -10.82 -8.34
CA THR A 262 23.35 -11.78 -7.80
C THR A 262 23.89 -12.72 -8.88
N SER A 263 23.05 -13.13 -9.83
CA SER A 263 23.45 -13.98 -10.94
C SER A 263 24.41 -13.28 -11.91
N LYS A 264 24.32 -11.95 -12.09
CA LYS A 264 25.25 -11.14 -12.88
C LYS A 264 26.58 -11.00 -12.16
N GLU A 265 26.56 -10.63 -10.88
CA GLU A 265 27.78 -10.47 -10.07
C GLU A 265 28.60 -11.76 -10.04
N VAL A 266 27.97 -12.91 -9.82
CA VAL A 266 28.64 -14.22 -9.84
C VAL A 266 29.21 -14.56 -11.22
N LYS A 267 28.56 -14.17 -12.33
CA LYS A 267 29.07 -14.37 -13.67
C LYS A 267 30.26 -13.46 -13.98
N GLU A 268 30.21 -12.20 -13.55
CA GLU A 268 31.29 -11.24 -13.73
C GLU A 268 32.50 -11.60 -12.86
N GLU A 269 32.28 -12.08 -11.64
CA GLU A 269 33.34 -12.54 -10.75
C GLU A 269 33.99 -13.85 -11.25
N LYS A 270 33.19 -14.77 -11.80
CA LYS A 270 33.73 -15.96 -12.48
C LYS A 270 34.50 -15.61 -13.75
N ALA A 271 34.03 -14.66 -14.56
CA ALA A 271 34.75 -14.21 -15.73
C ALA A 271 36.10 -13.57 -15.37
N LYS A 272 36.14 -12.70 -14.35
CA LYS A 272 37.41 -12.12 -13.83
C LYS A 272 38.34 -13.18 -13.23
N ASN A 273 37.80 -14.15 -12.50
CA ASN A 273 38.59 -15.23 -11.90
C ASN A 273 39.06 -16.24 -12.95
N THR A 274 38.35 -16.44 -14.06
CA THR A 274 38.77 -17.31 -15.16
C THR A 274 39.95 -16.70 -15.90
N ASP A 275 39.93 -15.39 -16.18
CA ASP A 275 41.08 -14.70 -16.78
C ASP A 275 42.35 -14.76 -15.90
N SER A 276 42.19 -14.59 -14.58
CA SER A 276 43.30 -14.73 -13.64
C SER A 276 43.78 -16.17 -13.51
N ALA A 277 42.89 -17.15 -13.46
CA ALA A 277 43.22 -18.58 -13.33
C ALA A 277 43.90 -19.10 -14.62
N ASP A 278 43.49 -18.65 -15.79
CA ASP A 278 44.13 -18.96 -17.05
C ASP A 278 45.54 -18.36 -17.17
N GLN A 279 45.74 -17.11 -16.73
CA GLN A 279 47.06 -16.48 -16.67
C GLN A 279 48.03 -17.23 -15.76
N TYR A 280 47.62 -17.63 -14.56
CA TYR A 280 48.47 -18.42 -13.65
C TYR A 280 48.68 -19.83 -14.18
N GLY A 281 47.71 -20.44 -14.86
CA GLY A 281 47.85 -21.73 -15.50
C GLY A 281 48.84 -21.71 -16.68
N GLU A 282 48.84 -20.62 -17.47
CA GLU A 282 49.84 -20.42 -18.54
C GLU A 282 51.25 -20.17 -18.00
N ILE A 283 51.38 -19.38 -16.94
CA ILE A 283 52.69 -19.15 -16.28
C ILE A 283 53.23 -20.51 -15.72
N SER A 284 52.39 -21.35 -15.15
CA SER A 284 52.81 -22.68 -14.65
C SER A 284 53.28 -23.59 -15.78
N LYS A 285 52.59 -23.58 -16.96
CA LYS A 285 52.99 -24.36 -18.14
C LYS A 285 54.33 -23.90 -18.70
N ILE A 286 54.59 -22.61 -18.84
CA ILE A 286 55.87 -22.08 -19.35
C ILE A 286 57.00 -22.33 -18.32
N PHE A 287 56.71 -22.39 -17.01
CA PHE A 287 57.66 -22.77 -15.99
C PHE A 287 58.08 -24.25 -16.15
N GLU A 288 57.16 -25.18 -16.37
CA GLU A 288 57.47 -26.57 -16.66
C GLU A 288 58.31 -26.75 -17.94
N LEU A 289 58.05 -25.93 -19.00
CA LEU A 289 58.83 -25.99 -20.22
C LEU A 289 60.28 -25.49 -19.98
N LYS A 290 60.48 -24.53 -19.08
CA LYS A 290 61.78 -24.10 -18.64
C LYS A 290 62.53 -25.23 -17.89
N GLU A 291 61.85 -25.90 -16.92
CA GLU A 291 62.45 -27.00 -16.16
C GLU A 291 62.85 -28.19 -17.05
N LYS A 292 62.04 -28.42 -18.12
CA LYS A 292 62.35 -29.46 -19.11
C LYS A 292 63.46 -29.04 -20.10
N GLY A 293 64.02 -27.84 -19.96
CA GLY A 293 65.10 -27.30 -20.83
C GLY A 293 64.61 -27.00 -22.26
N ILE A 294 63.33 -26.89 -22.49
CA ILE A 294 62.73 -26.62 -23.82
C ILE A 294 62.78 -25.11 -24.15
N ILE A 295 62.70 -24.23 -23.13
CA ILE A 295 62.86 -22.81 -23.25
C ILE A 295 63.94 -22.27 -22.32
N THR A 296 64.63 -21.21 -22.74
CA THR A 296 65.66 -20.56 -21.95
C THR A 296 65.03 -19.69 -20.83
N GLU A 297 65.89 -19.31 -19.87
CA GLU A 297 65.47 -18.38 -18.80
C GLU A 297 65.02 -17.01 -19.32
N GLU A 298 65.66 -16.55 -20.35
CA GLU A 298 65.34 -15.28 -21.01
C GLU A 298 63.96 -15.34 -21.71
N GLU A 299 63.67 -16.42 -22.41
CA GLU A 299 62.39 -16.66 -23.06
C GLU A 299 61.25 -16.81 -22.04
N PHE A 300 61.49 -17.51 -20.94
CA PHE A 300 60.56 -17.60 -19.80
C PHE A 300 60.26 -16.21 -19.23
N ASN A 301 61.28 -15.39 -18.95
CA ASN A 301 61.12 -14.09 -18.37
C ASN A 301 60.37 -13.11 -19.33
N MET A 302 60.62 -13.17 -20.61
CA MET A 302 59.90 -12.41 -21.62
C MET A 302 58.41 -12.82 -21.67
N LYS A 303 58.11 -14.10 -21.73
CA LYS A 303 56.77 -14.61 -21.79
C LYS A 303 55.98 -14.29 -20.52
N LYS A 304 56.63 -14.44 -19.35
CA LYS A 304 56.07 -14.07 -18.05
C LYS A 304 55.68 -12.60 -17.95
N LYS A 305 56.56 -11.68 -18.43
CA LYS A 305 56.24 -10.26 -18.48
C LYS A 305 55.07 -9.97 -19.41
N GLN A 306 55.01 -10.61 -20.57
CA GLN A 306 53.94 -10.45 -21.54
C GLN A 306 52.61 -10.91 -20.95
N LEU A 307 52.58 -12.05 -20.22
CA LEU A 307 51.37 -12.58 -19.58
C LEU A 307 50.92 -11.70 -18.38
N LEU A 308 51.87 -11.11 -17.66
CA LEU A 308 51.56 -10.24 -16.51
C LEU A 308 51.30 -8.77 -16.92
N GLY A 309 51.42 -8.43 -18.22
CA GLY A 309 51.17 -7.08 -18.71
C GLY A 309 52.22 -6.07 -18.27
N LEU A 310 53.48 -6.52 -17.98
CA LEU A 310 54.62 -5.72 -17.47
C LEU A 310 55.59 -5.36 -18.57
#